data_9f3532eba994e7418533e2126f488797
#
_entry.id   9f3532eba994e7418533e2126f488797
#
_cell.length_a   1.000
_cell.length_b   1.000
_cell.length_c   1.000
_cell.angle_alpha   90.00
_cell.angle_beta   90.00
_cell.angle_gamma   90.00
#
_symmetry.space_group_name_H-M   'P 1'
#
loop_
_entity.id
_entity.type
_entity.pdbx_description
1 polymer ?
#
loop_
_entity_poly.entity_id
_entity_poly.type
_entity_poly.pdbx_seq_one_letter_code
_entity_poly.pdbx_strand_id
1 'polypeptide(L)'
;MKASLGSIVREARELFRHHGYDGASMQDLATKVGLKKASLYTRFPTKEALVPEVLILTNEELFAELPEGDPLAAYALVLERIARGLSQEIRCVGLHLAYGASGPDTPDAAVAVRGFFTGQRDRLAALIAPSVGEVRARELAGDAIARLEGATVWTVVEGDVEPMARALRLSLEEIASTPRR
;
A
#
# COMPACT_ATOMS: atom_id res chain seq x y z
N MET A 1 3.16 10.27 27.62
CA MET A 1 2.37 9.11 27.11
C MET A 1 3.33 8.20 26.36
N LYS A 2 3.41 6.90 26.67
CA LYS A 2 4.28 5.98 25.91
C LYS A 2 3.70 5.79 24.50
N ALA A 3 4.52 6.00 23.46
CA ALA A 3 4.11 5.75 22.08
C ALA A 3 3.64 4.28 21.93
N SER A 4 2.44 4.06 21.38
CA SER A 4 1.91 2.74 21.07
C SER A 4 2.67 2.11 19.91
N LEU A 5 2.62 0.80 19.73
CA LEU A 5 3.22 0.12 18.58
C LEU A 5 2.65 0.68 17.27
N GLY A 6 1.33 0.82 17.18
CA GLY A 6 0.67 1.37 15.99
C GLY A 6 1.06 2.82 15.69
N SER A 7 1.31 3.68 16.70
CA SER A 7 1.78 5.04 16.45
C SER A 7 3.22 5.06 15.90
N ILE A 8 4.08 4.16 16.38
CA ILE A 8 5.46 4.05 15.86
C ILE A 8 5.43 3.60 14.40
N VAL A 9 4.61 2.61 14.07
CA VAL A 9 4.51 2.05 12.70
C VAL A 9 3.93 3.09 11.73
N ARG A 10 2.93 3.88 12.16
CA ARG A 10 2.39 4.98 11.33
C ARG A 10 3.45 6.03 11.03
N GLU A 11 4.21 6.47 12.04
CA GLU A 11 5.29 7.44 11.83
C GLU A 11 6.43 6.89 10.97
N ALA A 12 6.74 5.59 11.10
CA ALA A 12 7.70 4.92 10.23
C ALA A 12 7.21 4.91 8.77
N ARG A 13 5.91 4.66 8.53
CA ARG A 13 5.31 4.74 7.21
C ARG A 13 5.50 6.11 6.58
N GLU A 14 5.20 7.17 7.31
CA GLU A 14 5.38 8.54 6.81
C GLU A 14 6.85 8.87 6.52
N LEU A 15 7.78 8.41 7.37
CA LEU A 15 9.20 8.58 7.10
C LEU A 15 9.63 7.86 5.81
N PHE A 16 9.16 6.61 5.60
CA PHE A 16 9.46 5.87 4.37
C PHE A 16 8.83 6.51 3.14
N ARG A 17 7.63 7.07 3.23
CA ARG A 17 6.99 7.80 2.14
C ARG A 17 7.74 9.07 1.75
N HIS A 18 8.21 9.83 2.74
CA HIS A 18 8.87 11.12 2.48
C HIS A 18 10.35 11.00 2.11
N HIS A 19 11.06 10.06 2.73
CA HIS A 19 12.51 9.97 2.62
C HIS A 19 13.01 8.69 1.93
N GLY A 20 12.12 7.77 1.59
CA GLY A 20 12.47 6.43 1.13
C GLY A 20 13.10 5.59 2.25
N TYR A 21 13.48 4.35 1.92
CA TYR A 21 14.11 3.47 2.91
C TYR A 21 15.46 4.02 3.36
N ASP A 22 16.32 4.44 2.44
CA ASP A 22 17.69 4.87 2.75
C ASP A 22 17.71 6.18 3.55
N GLY A 23 16.89 7.15 3.16
CA GLY A 23 16.80 8.45 3.82
C GLY A 23 16.08 8.45 5.17
N ALA A 24 15.28 7.43 5.47
CA ALA A 24 14.63 7.29 6.77
C ALA A 24 15.63 6.81 7.84
N SER A 25 15.67 7.48 9.00
CA SER A 25 16.55 7.08 10.10
C SER A 25 15.76 6.66 11.35
N MET A 26 16.31 5.70 12.08
CA MET A 26 15.77 5.29 13.40
C MET A 26 15.85 6.42 14.43
N GLN A 27 16.77 7.36 14.27
CA GLN A 27 16.88 8.53 15.15
C GLN A 27 15.72 9.49 14.93
N ASP A 28 15.39 9.78 13.66
CA ASP A 28 14.26 10.66 13.31
C ASP A 28 12.94 10.06 13.77
N LEU A 29 12.76 8.74 13.59
CA LEU A 29 11.60 8.04 14.09
C LEU A 29 11.49 8.16 15.62
N ALA A 30 12.59 7.90 16.36
CA ALA A 30 12.60 8.01 17.81
C ALA A 30 12.20 9.43 18.27
N THR A 31 12.74 10.45 17.61
CA THR A 31 12.42 11.86 17.89
C THR A 31 10.95 12.17 17.63
N LYS A 32 10.41 11.75 16.46
CA LYS A 32 9.00 11.96 16.10
C LYS A 32 8.02 11.32 17.08
N VAL A 33 8.32 10.10 17.54
CA VAL A 33 7.43 9.39 18.47
C VAL A 33 7.71 9.68 19.94
N GLY A 34 8.66 10.57 20.27
CA GLY A 34 9.02 10.95 21.63
C GLY A 34 9.66 9.84 22.43
N LEU A 35 10.40 8.92 21.80
CA LEU A 35 11.13 7.83 22.44
C LEU A 35 12.64 8.06 22.43
N LYS A 36 13.32 7.46 23.43
CA LYS A 36 14.78 7.33 23.33
C LYS A 36 15.10 6.29 22.25
N LYS A 37 16.16 6.50 21.49
CA LYS A 37 16.63 5.57 20.44
C LYS A 37 16.79 4.14 20.95
N ALA A 38 17.37 3.95 22.14
CA ALA A 38 17.49 2.62 22.76
C ALA A 38 16.15 1.93 22.97
N SER A 39 15.10 2.66 23.37
CA SER A 39 13.74 2.12 23.55
C SER A 39 13.09 1.70 22.23
N LEU A 40 13.41 2.40 21.13
CA LEU A 40 12.95 2.04 19.80
C LEU A 40 13.65 0.76 19.33
N TYR A 41 14.97 0.65 19.50
CA TYR A 41 15.73 -0.56 19.14
C TYR A 41 15.36 -1.81 19.95
N THR A 42 14.85 -1.64 21.16
CA THR A 42 14.28 -2.78 21.93
C THR A 42 13.05 -3.39 21.25
N ARG A 43 12.29 -2.58 20.50
CA ARG A 43 11.08 -3.02 19.79
C ARG A 43 11.38 -3.42 18.36
N PHE A 44 12.23 -2.68 17.69
CA PHE A 44 12.64 -2.88 16.31
C PHE A 44 14.17 -2.88 16.24
N PRO A 45 14.80 -4.06 16.29
CA PRO A 45 16.27 -4.19 16.33
C PRO A 45 16.98 -3.56 15.14
N THR A 46 16.29 -3.50 13.99
CA THR A 46 16.80 -2.89 12.76
C THR A 46 15.72 -2.00 12.12
N LYS A 47 16.14 -1.12 11.20
CA LYS A 47 15.21 -0.37 10.35
C LYS A 47 14.40 -1.31 9.46
N GLU A 48 15.01 -2.38 9.00
CA GLU A 48 14.37 -3.41 8.19
C GLU A 48 13.15 -4.05 8.90
N ALA A 49 13.25 -4.29 10.21
CA ALA A 49 12.16 -4.86 11.01
C ALA A 49 10.88 -3.99 11.03
N LEU A 50 10.96 -2.71 10.65
CA LEU A 50 9.80 -1.85 10.49
C LEU A 50 9.05 -2.09 9.17
N VAL A 51 9.72 -2.61 8.14
CA VAL A 51 9.14 -2.74 6.80
C VAL A 51 7.91 -3.64 6.77
N PRO A 52 7.95 -4.89 7.26
CA PRO A 52 6.77 -5.74 7.30
C PRO A 52 5.61 -5.12 8.08
N GLU A 53 5.89 -4.49 9.22
CA GLU A 53 4.85 -3.87 10.06
C GLU A 53 4.15 -2.70 9.35
N VAL A 54 4.91 -1.86 8.66
CA VAL A 54 4.38 -0.75 7.86
C VAL A 54 3.49 -1.26 6.74
N LEU A 55 3.90 -2.31 6.03
CA LEU A 55 3.18 -2.87 4.91
C LEU A 55 1.92 -3.63 5.35
N ILE A 56 1.99 -4.36 6.48
CA ILE A 56 0.83 -5.01 7.09
C ILE A 56 -0.20 -3.96 7.49
N LEU A 57 0.20 -2.94 8.27
CA LEU A 57 -0.70 -1.86 8.69
C LEU A 57 -1.37 -1.19 7.49
N THR A 58 -0.61 -0.91 6.43
CA THR A 58 -1.15 -0.28 5.22
C THR A 58 -2.21 -1.16 4.56
N ASN A 59 -1.97 -2.47 4.45
CA ASN A 59 -2.96 -3.40 3.91
C ASN A 59 -4.18 -3.55 4.81
N GLU A 60 -4.01 -3.58 6.13
CA GLU A 60 -5.13 -3.65 7.08
C GLU A 60 -6.04 -2.42 6.94
N GLU A 61 -5.46 -1.22 6.86
CA GLU A 61 -6.21 0.02 6.69
C GLU A 61 -6.94 0.07 5.33
N LEU A 62 -6.34 -0.42 4.24
CA LEU A 62 -6.98 -0.48 2.92
C LEU A 62 -8.23 -1.37 2.90
N PHE A 63 -8.18 -2.49 3.60
CA PHE A 63 -9.23 -3.50 3.61
C PHE A 63 -10.09 -3.50 4.89
N ALA A 64 -9.98 -2.47 5.72
CA ALA A 64 -10.82 -2.34 6.91
C ALA A 64 -12.27 -1.99 6.54
N GLU A 65 -13.23 -2.47 7.33
CA GLU A 65 -14.64 -2.06 7.26
C GLU A 65 -15.20 -2.01 5.83
N LEU A 66 -15.07 -3.12 5.12
CA LEU A 66 -15.62 -3.26 3.77
C LEU A 66 -17.13 -3.50 3.81
N PRO A 67 -17.90 -3.02 2.80
CA PRO A 67 -19.31 -3.31 2.67
C PRO A 67 -19.61 -4.81 2.72
N GLU A 68 -20.49 -5.21 3.64
CA GLU A 68 -20.95 -6.59 3.73
C GLU A 68 -22.00 -6.87 2.65
N GLY A 69 -21.94 -8.05 2.04
CA GLY A 69 -22.94 -8.51 1.06
C GLY A 69 -22.82 -7.86 -0.34
N ASP A 70 -21.93 -6.89 -0.55
CA ASP A 70 -21.67 -6.30 -1.87
C ASP A 70 -20.16 -6.34 -2.22
N PRO A 71 -19.67 -7.45 -2.80
CA PRO A 71 -18.27 -7.60 -3.15
C PRO A 71 -17.76 -6.57 -4.18
N LEU A 72 -18.63 -6.10 -5.07
CA LEU A 72 -18.24 -5.09 -6.07
C LEU A 72 -18.07 -3.71 -5.43
N ALA A 73 -18.97 -3.34 -4.51
CA ALA A 73 -18.80 -2.12 -3.73
C ALA A 73 -17.55 -2.21 -2.83
N ALA A 74 -17.27 -3.37 -2.24
CA ALA A 74 -16.05 -3.59 -1.48
C ALA A 74 -14.79 -3.42 -2.34
N TYR A 75 -14.77 -4.01 -3.53
CA TYR A 75 -13.68 -3.85 -4.49
C TYR A 75 -13.49 -2.38 -4.90
N ALA A 76 -14.56 -1.68 -5.25
CA ALA A 76 -14.52 -0.27 -5.62
C ALA A 76 -13.95 0.58 -4.48
N LEU A 77 -14.42 0.36 -3.25
CA LEU A 77 -13.95 1.10 -2.07
C LEU A 77 -12.44 0.92 -1.83
N VAL A 78 -11.91 -0.30 -2.01
CA VAL A 78 -10.47 -0.55 -1.87
C VAL A 78 -9.69 0.20 -2.95
N LEU A 79 -10.12 0.17 -4.21
CA LEU A 79 -9.46 0.94 -5.29
C LEU A 79 -9.52 2.45 -5.03
N GLU A 80 -10.65 2.97 -4.54
CA GLU A 80 -10.80 4.37 -4.16
C GLU A 80 -9.83 4.76 -3.03
N ARG A 81 -9.65 3.89 -2.03
CA ARG A 81 -8.69 4.12 -0.94
C ARG A 81 -7.25 4.14 -1.45
N ILE A 82 -6.89 3.21 -2.35
CA ILE A 82 -5.57 3.20 -3.00
C ILE A 82 -5.38 4.49 -3.81
N ALA A 83 -6.32 4.84 -4.68
CA ALA A 83 -6.25 6.04 -5.51
C ALA A 83 -6.13 7.32 -4.67
N ARG A 84 -6.91 7.43 -3.58
CA ARG A 84 -6.86 8.56 -2.65
C ARG A 84 -5.49 8.65 -1.98
N GLY A 85 -4.97 7.55 -1.43
CA GLY A 85 -3.67 7.50 -0.79
C GLY A 85 -2.56 7.93 -1.76
N LEU A 86 -2.57 7.40 -2.99
CA LEU A 86 -1.59 7.75 -4.02
C LEU A 86 -1.68 9.21 -4.48
N SER A 87 -2.89 9.81 -4.49
CA SER A 87 -3.08 11.20 -4.88
C SER A 87 -2.71 12.19 -3.78
N GLN A 88 -2.97 11.87 -2.52
CA GLN A 88 -2.75 12.79 -1.39
C GLN A 88 -1.33 12.73 -0.84
N GLU A 89 -0.72 11.55 -0.87
CA GLU A 89 0.56 11.29 -0.19
C GLU A 89 1.74 11.21 -1.15
N ILE A 90 1.48 11.40 -2.45
CA ILE A 90 2.47 11.55 -3.53
C ILE A 90 3.31 10.28 -3.78
N ARG A 91 3.43 9.35 -2.82
CA ARG A 91 4.32 8.20 -2.93
C ARG A 91 3.71 6.94 -2.33
N CYS A 92 3.61 5.88 -3.13
CA CYS A 92 3.31 4.55 -2.63
C CYS A 92 4.44 4.06 -1.72
N VAL A 93 4.13 3.78 -0.45
CA VAL A 93 5.13 3.25 0.49
C VAL A 93 5.67 1.89 0.02
N GLY A 94 4.82 1.03 -0.54
CA GLY A 94 5.22 -0.27 -1.08
C GLY A 94 6.21 -0.14 -2.23
N LEU A 95 5.94 0.77 -3.18
CA LEU A 95 6.81 1.02 -4.32
C LEU A 95 8.16 1.64 -3.90
N HIS A 96 8.12 2.60 -2.96
CA HIS A 96 9.36 3.16 -2.39
C HIS A 96 10.24 2.10 -1.72
N LEU A 97 9.63 1.21 -0.95
CA LEU A 97 10.32 0.11 -0.31
C LEU A 97 10.78 -0.96 -1.32
N ALA A 98 10.03 -1.16 -2.42
CA ALA A 98 10.44 -2.05 -3.51
C ALA A 98 11.76 -1.62 -4.16
N TYR A 99 11.98 -0.32 -4.30
CA TYR A 99 13.22 0.21 -4.87
C TYR A 99 14.35 0.38 -3.84
N GLY A 100 14.02 0.72 -2.59
CA GLY A 100 15.02 1.05 -1.57
C GLY A 100 15.36 -0.07 -0.58
N ALA A 101 14.49 -1.08 -0.43
CA ALA A 101 14.65 -2.13 0.59
C ALA A 101 14.52 -3.55 0.04
N SER A 102 14.75 -3.77 -1.26
CA SER A 102 14.66 -5.09 -1.90
C SER A 102 16.02 -5.65 -2.33
N GLY A 103 17.09 -5.10 -1.78
CA GLY A 103 18.46 -5.54 -2.06
C GLY A 103 18.86 -6.81 -1.28
N PRO A 104 20.03 -7.37 -1.58
CA PRO A 104 20.55 -8.55 -0.90
C PRO A 104 20.78 -8.32 0.62
N ASP A 105 20.97 -7.08 1.02
CA ASP A 105 21.20 -6.69 2.41
C ASP A 105 19.90 -6.55 3.23
N THR A 106 18.74 -6.66 2.59
CA THR A 106 17.41 -6.53 3.20
C THR A 106 16.45 -7.63 2.76
N PRO A 107 16.76 -8.92 3.01
CA PRO A 107 15.98 -10.04 2.49
C PRO A 107 14.55 -10.10 3.07
N ASP A 108 14.38 -9.76 4.36
CA ASP A 108 13.06 -9.77 5.01
C ASP A 108 12.17 -8.65 4.46
N ALA A 109 12.73 -7.48 4.17
CA ALA A 109 12.02 -6.39 3.54
C ALA A 109 11.60 -6.77 2.09
N ALA A 110 12.45 -7.45 1.33
CA ALA A 110 12.11 -7.93 0.00
C ALA A 110 10.95 -8.92 0.01
N VAL A 111 10.92 -9.84 0.98
CA VAL A 111 9.80 -10.77 1.19
C VAL A 111 8.52 -10.00 1.56
N ALA A 112 8.60 -9.04 2.47
CA ALA A 112 7.47 -8.23 2.90
C ALA A 112 6.88 -7.40 1.75
N VAL A 113 7.72 -6.77 0.92
CA VAL A 113 7.28 -6.00 -0.26
C VAL A 113 6.56 -6.89 -1.27
N ARG A 114 7.10 -8.07 -1.55
CA ARG A 114 6.44 -9.04 -2.42
C ARG A 114 5.07 -9.44 -1.85
N GLY A 115 5.02 -9.76 -0.56
CA GLY A 115 3.79 -10.12 0.15
C GLY A 115 2.75 -9.00 0.13
N PHE A 116 3.19 -7.75 0.21
CA PHE A 116 2.31 -6.57 0.16
C PHE A 116 1.53 -6.50 -1.16
N PHE A 117 2.20 -6.49 -2.30
CA PHE A 117 1.55 -6.37 -3.59
C PHE A 117 0.78 -7.64 -3.98
N THR A 118 1.34 -8.82 -3.73
CA THR A 118 0.63 -10.07 -4.00
C THR A 118 -0.60 -10.22 -3.11
N GLY A 119 -0.50 -9.84 -1.85
CA GLY A 119 -1.62 -9.85 -0.91
C GLY A 119 -2.74 -8.87 -1.30
N GLN A 120 -2.42 -7.67 -1.75
CA GLN A 120 -3.41 -6.73 -2.27
C GLN A 120 -4.14 -7.31 -3.48
N ARG A 121 -3.38 -7.78 -4.49
CA ARG A 121 -3.96 -8.41 -5.68
C ARG A 121 -4.88 -9.57 -5.33
N ASP A 122 -4.40 -10.48 -4.48
CA ASP A 122 -5.15 -11.71 -4.17
C ASP A 122 -6.42 -11.40 -3.35
N ARG A 123 -6.37 -10.42 -2.44
CA ARG A 123 -7.56 -9.96 -1.70
C ARG A 123 -8.56 -9.24 -2.60
N LEU A 124 -8.10 -8.36 -3.49
CA LEU A 124 -8.96 -7.72 -4.50
C LEU A 124 -9.59 -8.76 -5.43
N ALA A 125 -8.80 -9.71 -5.92
CA ALA A 125 -9.28 -10.78 -6.77
C ALA A 125 -10.36 -11.63 -6.08
N ALA A 126 -10.18 -11.96 -4.81
CA ALA A 126 -11.16 -12.74 -4.04
C ALA A 126 -12.54 -12.06 -3.96
N LEU A 127 -12.59 -10.71 -3.93
CA LEU A 127 -13.85 -9.97 -3.92
C LEU A 127 -14.65 -10.15 -5.22
N ILE A 128 -13.99 -10.19 -6.36
CA ILE A 128 -14.65 -10.23 -7.68
C ILE A 128 -14.66 -11.62 -8.33
N ALA A 129 -13.89 -12.57 -7.82
CA ALA A 129 -13.80 -13.94 -8.37
C ALA A 129 -15.17 -14.65 -8.51
N PRO A 130 -16.14 -14.53 -7.59
CA PRO A 130 -17.46 -15.09 -7.76
C PRO A 130 -18.20 -14.58 -9.01
N SER A 131 -17.90 -13.36 -9.46
CA SER A 131 -18.56 -12.71 -10.61
C SER A 131 -17.89 -13.00 -11.95
N VAL A 132 -16.54 -13.06 -11.98
CA VAL A 132 -15.77 -13.11 -13.25
C VAL A 132 -14.88 -14.36 -13.38
N GLY A 133 -14.78 -15.17 -12.33
CA GLY A 133 -13.90 -16.35 -12.24
C GLY A 133 -12.50 -16.00 -11.76
N GLU A 134 -11.82 -16.96 -11.14
CA GLU A 134 -10.56 -16.75 -10.41
C GLU A 134 -9.41 -16.19 -11.27
N VAL A 135 -9.21 -16.75 -12.47
CA VAL A 135 -8.12 -16.32 -13.35
C VAL A 135 -8.33 -14.87 -13.77
N ARG A 136 -9.54 -14.54 -14.27
CA ARG A 136 -9.85 -13.18 -14.71
C ARG A 136 -9.83 -12.17 -13.56
N ALA A 137 -10.32 -12.57 -12.39
CA ALA A 137 -10.26 -11.73 -11.18
C ALA A 137 -8.83 -11.35 -10.81
N ARG A 138 -7.90 -12.28 -10.92
CA ARG A 138 -6.47 -12.02 -10.63
C ARG A 138 -5.83 -11.08 -11.63
N GLU A 139 -6.15 -11.21 -12.91
CA GLU A 139 -5.72 -10.29 -13.96
C GLU A 139 -6.24 -8.89 -13.69
N LEU A 140 -7.57 -8.74 -13.54
CA LEU A 140 -8.22 -7.45 -13.30
C LEU A 140 -7.67 -6.73 -12.04
N ALA A 141 -7.46 -7.47 -10.96
CA ALA A 141 -6.90 -6.91 -9.73
C ALA A 141 -5.44 -6.45 -9.93
N GLY A 142 -4.64 -7.22 -10.64
CA GLY A 142 -3.25 -6.85 -10.98
C GLY A 142 -3.19 -5.62 -11.88
N ASP A 143 -4.01 -5.59 -12.92
CA ASP A 143 -4.08 -4.47 -13.87
C ASP A 143 -4.57 -3.18 -13.20
N ALA A 144 -5.56 -3.28 -12.30
CA ALA A 144 -6.05 -2.13 -11.54
C ALA A 144 -4.95 -1.52 -10.65
N ILE A 145 -4.21 -2.34 -9.90
CA ILE A 145 -3.08 -1.87 -9.09
C ILE A 145 -2.02 -1.22 -9.98
N ALA A 146 -1.61 -1.88 -11.06
CA ALA A 146 -0.59 -1.36 -11.98
C ALA A 146 -1.02 -0.03 -12.62
N ARG A 147 -2.31 0.11 -12.97
CA ARG A 147 -2.88 1.32 -13.55
C ARG A 147 -2.88 2.49 -12.56
N LEU A 148 -3.27 2.25 -11.31
CA LEU A 148 -3.26 3.28 -10.25
C LEU A 148 -1.83 3.71 -9.89
N GLU A 149 -0.91 2.75 -9.75
CA GLU A 149 0.51 3.06 -9.51
C GLU A 149 1.12 3.85 -10.68
N GLY A 150 0.81 3.49 -11.92
CA GLY A 150 1.24 4.22 -13.12
C GLY A 150 0.66 5.63 -13.20
N ALA A 151 -0.60 5.83 -12.80
CA ALA A 151 -1.23 7.14 -12.78
C ALA A 151 -0.56 8.12 -11.80
N THR A 152 0.10 7.61 -10.74
CA THR A 152 0.88 8.43 -9.80
C THR A 152 1.96 9.24 -10.49
N VAL A 153 2.60 8.69 -11.51
CA VAL A 153 3.64 9.39 -12.29
C VAL A 153 3.06 10.65 -12.94
N TRP A 154 1.93 10.50 -13.61
CA TRP A 154 1.27 11.62 -14.30
C TRP A 154 0.68 12.64 -13.34
N THR A 155 0.09 12.19 -12.23
CA THR A 155 -0.38 13.07 -11.15
C THR A 155 0.73 13.96 -10.62
N VAL A 156 1.93 13.41 -10.43
CA VAL A 156 3.09 14.18 -9.97
C VAL A 156 3.65 15.11 -11.06
N VAL A 157 3.76 14.63 -12.29
CA VAL A 157 4.37 15.38 -13.39
C VAL A 157 3.46 16.55 -13.84
N GLU A 158 2.17 16.31 -13.91
CA GLU A 158 1.19 17.31 -14.36
C GLU A 158 0.68 18.19 -13.22
N GLY A 159 0.84 17.76 -11.96
CA GLY A 159 0.29 18.46 -10.80
C GLY A 159 -1.24 18.40 -10.73
N ASP A 160 -1.85 17.38 -11.36
CA ASP A 160 -3.29 17.20 -11.49
C ASP A 160 -3.70 15.79 -11.03
N VAL A 161 -4.87 15.68 -10.44
CA VAL A 161 -5.44 14.40 -9.98
C VAL A 161 -6.26 13.68 -11.06
N GLU A 162 -6.52 14.30 -12.21
CA GLU A 162 -7.33 13.70 -13.29
C GLU A 162 -6.73 12.38 -13.82
N PRO A 163 -5.40 12.21 -13.99
CA PRO A 163 -4.82 10.92 -14.37
C PRO A 163 -5.21 9.79 -13.41
N MET A 164 -5.23 10.06 -12.11
CA MET A 164 -5.64 9.09 -11.10
C MET A 164 -7.14 8.80 -11.15
N ALA A 165 -7.97 9.85 -11.26
CA ALA A 165 -9.41 9.70 -11.39
C ALA A 165 -9.80 8.87 -12.62
N ARG A 166 -9.12 9.10 -13.75
CA ARG A 166 -9.29 8.33 -14.98
C ARG A 166 -8.86 6.87 -14.80
N ALA A 167 -7.71 6.62 -14.15
CA ALA A 167 -7.22 5.27 -13.89
C ALA A 167 -8.21 4.47 -13.03
N LEU A 168 -8.75 5.08 -11.99
CA LEU A 168 -9.78 4.48 -11.13
C LEU A 168 -11.04 4.15 -11.93
N ARG A 169 -11.59 5.13 -12.65
CA ARG A 169 -12.80 4.96 -13.47
C ARG A 169 -12.65 3.80 -14.46
N LEU A 170 -11.55 3.77 -15.23
CA LEU A 170 -11.29 2.70 -16.20
C LEU A 170 -11.17 1.33 -15.53
N SER A 171 -10.60 1.23 -14.35
CA SER A 171 -10.51 -0.02 -13.61
C SER A 171 -11.89 -0.54 -13.16
N LEU A 172 -12.80 0.35 -12.79
CA LEU A 172 -14.17 -0.01 -12.42
C LEU A 172 -15.04 -0.34 -13.64
N GLU A 173 -14.91 0.39 -14.74
CA GLU A 173 -15.60 0.14 -16.00
C GLU A 173 -15.22 -1.22 -16.60
N GLU A 174 -13.95 -1.61 -16.50
CA GLU A 174 -13.48 -2.89 -17.01
C GLU A 174 -14.14 -4.07 -16.32
N ILE A 175 -14.38 -4.00 -15.00
CA ILE A 175 -15.13 -5.04 -14.28
C ILE A 175 -16.60 -5.04 -14.69
N ALA A 176 -17.21 -3.85 -14.79
CA ALA A 176 -18.62 -3.74 -15.18
C ALA A 176 -18.89 -4.31 -16.59
N SER A 177 -17.91 -4.20 -17.49
CA SER A 177 -17.99 -4.72 -18.86
C SER A 177 -17.54 -6.17 -19.01
N THR A 178 -16.93 -6.78 -17.98
CA THR A 178 -16.51 -8.18 -18.03
C THR A 178 -17.73 -9.12 -17.95
N PRO A 179 -17.87 -10.09 -18.87
CA PRO A 179 -18.97 -11.07 -18.82
C PRO A 179 -19.01 -11.78 -17.46
N ARG A 180 -20.17 -11.78 -16.83
CA ARG A 180 -20.40 -12.53 -15.58
C ARG A 180 -20.57 -14.01 -15.88
N ARG A 181 -20.01 -14.86 -15.04
CA ARG A 181 -20.19 -16.32 -15.09
C ARG A 181 -21.46 -16.75 -14.37
#